data_be221558d5903713bb3d64a6b0e420c8
#
_entry.id   be221558d5903713bb3d64a6b0e420c8
#
_cell.length_a   1.000
_cell.length_b   1.000
_cell.length_c   1.000
_cell.angle_alpha   90.00
_cell.angle_beta   90.00
_cell.angle_gamma   90.00
#
_symmetry.space_group_name_H-M   'P 1'
#
loop_
_entity.id
_entity.type
_entity.pdbx_description
1 polymer ?
#
loop_
_entity_poly.entity_id
_entity_poly.type
_entity_poly.pdbx_seq_one_letter_code
_entity_poly.pdbx_strand_id
1 'polypeptide(L)'
;MNLLSDAAQSQTWPTVAPLITKGKTLYFSHGFSIVYKEDTKVIPPKDVDVILVAPKGSGRTVRTLFKEGRGINSSFAVSQDVTGKAKERAVALGVAIGSGYMYETTFEKEVYSDLYGERGVVCVHYLTCDASSLNVNSTS
;
A
#
# COMPACT_ATOMS: atom_id res chain seq x y z
N MET A 1 -8.69 0.90 -9.14
CA MET A 1 -7.87 0.60 -7.94
C MET A 1 -7.12 -0.70 -8.21
N ASN A 2 -5.81 -0.69 -8.05
CA ASN A 2 -4.96 -1.87 -8.24
C ASN A 2 -4.51 -2.39 -6.87
N LEU A 3 -5.19 -3.42 -6.38
CA LEU A 3 -5.02 -4.00 -5.03
C LEU A 3 -4.60 -5.48 -5.09
N LEU A 4 -4.11 -5.91 -6.25
CA LEU A 4 -3.57 -7.27 -6.43
C LEU A 4 -2.17 -7.36 -5.81
N SER A 5 -1.70 -8.58 -5.55
CA SER A 5 -0.29 -8.81 -5.21
C SER A 5 0.63 -8.36 -6.36
N ASP A 6 1.88 -8.01 -6.06
CA ASP A 6 2.81 -7.48 -7.08
C ASP A 6 3.00 -8.45 -8.25
N ALA A 7 3.10 -9.75 -7.98
CA ALA A 7 3.17 -10.77 -9.01
C ALA A 7 1.92 -10.79 -9.90
N ALA A 8 0.72 -10.70 -9.30
CA ALA A 8 -0.52 -10.67 -10.05
C ALA A 8 -0.69 -9.36 -10.83
N GLN A 9 -0.22 -8.23 -10.28
CA GLN A 9 -0.18 -6.95 -11.00
C GLN A 9 0.66 -7.07 -12.28
N SER A 10 1.86 -7.61 -12.18
CA SER A 10 2.77 -7.83 -13.31
C SER A 10 2.14 -8.72 -14.39
N GLN A 11 1.51 -9.82 -13.98
CA GLN A 11 0.87 -10.78 -14.90
C GLN A 11 -0.36 -10.20 -15.61
N THR A 12 -1.18 -9.43 -14.90
CA THR A 12 -2.45 -8.89 -15.42
C THR A 12 -2.27 -7.54 -16.13
N TRP A 13 -1.13 -6.88 -15.94
CA TRP A 13 -0.90 -5.54 -16.47
C TRP A 13 -1.13 -5.39 -17.98
N PRO A 14 -0.68 -6.33 -18.85
CA PRO A 14 -0.94 -6.23 -20.29
C PRO A 14 -2.42 -6.14 -20.66
N THR A 15 -3.29 -6.78 -19.85
CA THR A 15 -4.74 -6.74 -20.05
C THR A 15 -5.37 -5.49 -19.46
N VAL A 16 -4.85 -4.98 -18.35
CA VAL A 16 -5.41 -3.85 -17.61
C VAL A 16 -4.98 -2.51 -18.20
N ALA A 17 -3.71 -2.39 -18.62
CA ALA A 17 -3.15 -1.13 -19.11
C ALA A 17 -3.97 -0.47 -20.25
N PRO A 18 -4.46 -1.20 -21.28
CA PRO A 18 -5.28 -0.60 -22.33
C PRO A 18 -6.64 -0.03 -21.86
N LEU A 19 -7.12 -0.49 -20.70
CA LEU A 19 -8.39 -0.02 -20.11
C LEU A 19 -8.23 1.28 -19.31
N ILE A 20 -6.99 1.67 -19.03
CA ILE A 20 -6.66 2.87 -18.27
C ILE A 20 -6.53 4.04 -19.24
N THR A 21 -7.62 4.76 -19.45
CA THR A 21 -7.70 5.88 -20.41
C THR A 21 -7.42 7.22 -19.72
N LYS A 22 -7.12 8.23 -20.53
CA LYS A 22 -6.85 9.61 -20.10
C LYS A 22 -7.86 10.13 -19.07
N GLY A 23 -7.35 10.86 -18.08
CA GLY A 23 -8.17 11.50 -17.03
C GLY A 23 -8.57 10.57 -15.88
N LYS A 24 -8.23 9.28 -15.95
CA LYS A 24 -8.40 8.35 -14.83
C LYS A 24 -7.29 8.51 -13.80
N THR A 25 -7.56 8.04 -12.60
CA THR A 25 -6.57 7.96 -11.52
C THR A 25 -6.30 6.51 -11.19
N LEU A 26 -5.04 6.12 -11.25
CA LEU A 26 -4.57 4.80 -10.86
C LEU A 26 -4.15 4.83 -9.40
N TYR A 27 -4.76 3.99 -8.57
CA TYR A 27 -4.52 3.92 -7.13
C TYR A 27 -3.84 2.63 -6.74
N PHE A 28 -2.85 2.75 -5.85
CA PHE A 28 -2.13 1.66 -5.20
C PHE A 28 -2.20 1.80 -3.69
N SER A 29 -2.20 0.68 -2.96
CA SER A 29 -2.05 0.62 -1.51
C SER A 29 -0.61 0.31 -1.08
N HIS A 30 0.24 -0.15 -2.01
CA HIS A 30 1.67 -0.42 -1.85
C HIS A 30 2.38 -0.02 -3.14
N GLY A 31 3.56 0.59 -3.01
CA GLY A 31 4.23 1.23 -4.14
C GLY A 31 5.19 0.36 -4.94
N PHE A 32 5.40 -0.91 -4.56
CA PHE A 32 6.44 -1.79 -5.11
C PHE A 32 6.42 -1.85 -6.65
N SER A 33 5.27 -2.14 -7.24
CA SER A 33 5.15 -2.29 -8.70
C SER A 33 5.51 -1.02 -9.47
N ILE A 34 5.32 0.16 -8.88
CA ILE A 34 5.65 1.44 -9.51
C ILE A 34 7.12 1.81 -9.32
N VAL A 35 7.69 1.53 -8.14
CA VAL A 35 9.11 1.79 -7.84
C VAL A 35 10.01 0.92 -8.72
N TYR A 36 9.67 -0.37 -8.82
CA TYR A 36 10.41 -1.37 -9.60
C TYR A 36 9.75 -1.67 -10.96
N LYS A 37 9.25 -0.63 -11.63
CA LYS A 37 8.50 -0.75 -12.90
C LYS A 37 9.31 -1.42 -14.03
N GLU A 38 10.64 -1.32 -14.00
CA GLU A 38 11.50 -1.99 -14.99
C GLU A 38 11.47 -3.52 -14.84
N ASP A 39 11.30 -4.02 -13.62
CA ASP A 39 11.22 -5.45 -13.33
C ASP A 39 9.79 -5.95 -13.44
N THR A 40 8.85 -5.24 -12.83
CA THR A 40 7.42 -5.62 -12.79
C THR A 40 6.69 -5.40 -14.10
N LYS A 41 7.23 -4.55 -14.99
CA LYS A 41 6.61 -4.09 -16.23
C LYS A 41 5.28 -3.34 -16.03
N VAL A 42 4.98 -2.91 -14.80
CA VAL A 42 3.80 -2.10 -14.48
C VAL A 42 4.13 -0.63 -14.74
N ILE A 43 3.94 -0.20 -15.98
CA ILE A 43 4.26 1.16 -16.45
C ILE A 43 2.94 1.90 -16.70
N PRO A 44 2.56 2.86 -15.82
CA PRO A 44 1.33 3.63 -16.00
C PRO A 44 1.36 4.48 -17.27
N PRO A 45 0.22 4.66 -17.95
CA PRO A 45 0.11 5.65 -19.02
C PRO A 45 0.47 7.06 -18.56
N LYS A 46 1.05 7.86 -19.45
CA LYS A 46 1.52 9.23 -19.12
C LYS A 46 0.40 10.25 -18.90
N ASP A 47 -0.83 9.91 -19.24
CA ASP A 47 -2.01 10.78 -19.24
C ASP A 47 -3.00 10.49 -18.11
N VAL A 48 -2.55 9.78 -17.08
CA VAL A 48 -3.33 9.44 -15.87
C VAL A 48 -2.63 9.89 -14.61
N ASP A 49 -3.38 10.14 -13.53
CA ASP A 49 -2.80 10.34 -12.22
C ASP A 49 -2.40 9.00 -11.60
N VAL A 50 -1.30 8.99 -10.86
CA VAL A 50 -0.85 7.80 -10.11
C VAL A 50 -0.68 8.19 -8.65
N ILE A 51 -1.52 7.61 -7.79
CA ILE A 51 -1.58 7.91 -6.36
C ILE A 51 -1.42 6.65 -5.52
N LEU A 52 -0.94 6.86 -4.31
CA LEU A 52 -0.83 5.84 -3.29
C LEU A 52 -1.50 6.32 -2.00
N VAL A 53 -2.25 5.43 -1.36
CA VAL A 53 -2.67 5.59 0.03
C VAL A 53 -2.44 4.24 0.72
N ALA A 54 -1.52 4.23 1.67
CA ALA A 54 -1.07 3.02 2.36
C ALA A 54 -1.42 3.10 3.85
N PRO A 55 -2.51 2.45 4.28
CA PRO A 55 -2.82 2.26 5.70
C PRO A 55 -1.72 1.42 6.37
N LYS A 56 -1.25 1.85 7.56
CA LYS A 56 -0.18 1.17 8.30
C LYS A 56 -0.76 0.12 9.23
N GLY A 57 -1.18 -0.99 8.63
CA GLY A 57 -1.71 -2.16 9.31
C GLY A 57 -2.53 -3.07 8.39
N SER A 58 -2.90 -4.25 8.90
CA SER A 58 -3.65 -5.23 8.12
C SER A 58 -5.03 -4.71 7.68
N GLY A 59 -5.54 -5.16 6.55
CA GLY A 59 -6.86 -4.77 6.05
C GLY A 59 -7.98 -5.07 7.05
N ARG A 60 -7.85 -6.13 7.86
CA ARG A 60 -8.77 -6.45 8.96
C ARG A 60 -8.76 -5.36 10.03
N THR A 61 -7.58 -4.90 10.43
CA THR A 61 -7.42 -3.82 11.42
C THR A 61 -8.00 -2.51 10.89
N VAL A 62 -7.75 -2.16 9.64
CA VAL A 62 -8.32 -0.98 8.99
C VAL A 62 -9.86 -1.01 9.11
N ARG A 63 -10.48 -2.16 8.78
CA ARG A 63 -11.94 -2.30 8.86
C ARG A 63 -12.50 -2.24 10.27
N THR A 64 -11.81 -2.85 11.24
CA THR A 64 -12.22 -2.84 12.65
C THR A 64 -12.19 -1.43 13.21
N LEU A 65 -11.08 -0.71 13.03
CA LEU A 65 -10.93 0.67 13.50
C LEU A 65 -11.91 1.62 12.82
N PHE A 66 -12.21 1.43 11.53
CA PHE A 66 -13.24 2.17 10.82
C PHE A 66 -14.61 2.01 11.48
N LYS A 67 -15.01 0.77 11.81
CA LYS A 67 -16.30 0.47 12.47
C LYS A 67 -16.39 1.05 13.89
N GLU A 68 -15.28 1.17 14.56
CA GLU A 68 -15.19 1.75 15.92
C GLU A 68 -15.13 3.28 15.92
N GLY A 69 -15.15 3.92 14.75
CA GLY A 69 -14.99 5.37 14.61
C GLY A 69 -13.59 5.88 14.95
N ARG A 70 -12.62 4.96 15.06
CA ARG A 70 -11.19 5.25 15.18
C ARG A 70 -10.54 5.06 13.82
N GLY A 71 -9.52 5.82 13.49
CA GLY A 71 -8.81 5.67 12.23
C GLY A 71 -7.47 4.98 12.41
N ILE A 72 -6.98 4.33 11.34
CA ILE A 72 -5.60 3.88 11.26
C ILE A 72 -4.74 4.98 10.62
N ASN A 73 -3.47 5.08 11.02
CA ASN A 73 -2.55 6.00 10.37
C ASN A 73 -2.26 5.52 8.94
N SER A 74 -2.23 6.45 7.99
CA SER A 74 -1.97 6.15 6.58
C SER A 74 -0.94 7.12 6.00
N SER A 75 -0.09 6.62 5.14
CA SER A 75 0.74 7.47 4.28
C SER A 75 0.07 7.66 2.93
N PHE A 76 0.32 8.79 2.28
CA PHE A 76 -0.11 9.01 0.91
C PHE A 76 1.03 9.58 0.08
N ALA A 77 1.03 9.28 -1.21
CA ALA A 77 2.02 9.76 -2.16
C ALA A 77 1.41 9.96 -3.54
N VAL A 78 2.03 10.81 -4.33
CA VAL A 78 1.71 11.05 -5.73
C VAL A 78 2.96 10.76 -6.55
N SER A 79 2.85 9.83 -7.51
CA SER A 79 3.92 9.54 -8.47
C SER A 79 3.75 10.34 -9.76
N GLN A 80 2.50 10.55 -10.19
CA GLN A 80 2.17 11.27 -11.40
C GLN A 80 0.90 12.09 -11.19
N ASP A 81 0.96 13.39 -11.47
CA ASP A 81 -0.17 14.32 -11.39
C ASP A 81 -0.34 15.02 -12.74
N VAL A 82 -1.27 14.52 -13.54
CA VAL A 82 -1.60 15.08 -14.85
C VAL A 82 -2.76 16.07 -14.77
N THR A 83 -3.64 15.86 -13.79
CA THR A 83 -4.84 16.69 -13.65
C THR A 83 -4.66 17.88 -12.73
N GLY A 84 -3.55 17.96 -11.97
CA GLY A 84 -3.32 18.93 -10.90
C GLY A 84 -4.16 18.68 -9.65
N LYS A 85 -4.82 17.48 -9.56
CA LYS A 85 -5.72 17.10 -8.47
C LYS A 85 -5.38 15.76 -7.83
N ALA A 86 -4.25 15.17 -8.18
CA ALA A 86 -3.87 13.85 -7.69
C ALA A 86 -3.72 13.83 -6.16
N LYS A 87 -3.13 14.86 -5.57
CA LYS A 87 -2.99 15.01 -4.12
C LYS A 87 -4.34 15.09 -3.40
N GLU A 88 -5.26 15.93 -3.92
CA GLU A 88 -6.60 16.06 -3.35
C GLU A 88 -7.35 14.71 -3.38
N ARG A 89 -7.22 13.96 -4.49
CA ARG A 89 -7.82 12.63 -4.63
C ARG A 89 -7.23 11.62 -3.67
N ALA A 90 -5.90 11.65 -3.46
CA ALA A 90 -5.24 10.78 -2.49
C ALA A 90 -5.73 11.06 -1.06
N VAL A 91 -5.80 12.33 -0.67
CA VAL A 91 -6.31 12.75 0.64
C VAL A 91 -7.79 12.36 0.80
N ALA A 92 -8.63 12.66 -0.19
CA ALA A 92 -10.04 12.30 -0.16
C ALA A 92 -10.25 10.78 -0.01
N LEU A 93 -9.45 9.97 -0.71
CA LEU A 93 -9.50 8.52 -0.58
C LEU A 93 -9.07 8.06 0.82
N GLY A 94 -8.01 8.63 1.38
CA GLY A 94 -7.56 8.33 2.73
C GLY A 94 -8.62 8.65 3.79
N VAL A 95 -9.31 9.78 3.64
CA VAL A 95 -10.47 10.11 4.51
C VAL A 95 -11.60 9.10 4.33
N ALA A 96 -11.90 8.71 3.08
CA ALA A 96 -12.98 7.76 2.78
C ALA A 96 -12.74 6.36 3.37
N ILE A 97 -11.49 5.91 3.46
CA ILE A 97 -11.15 4.64 4.12
C ILE A 97 -11.08 4.75 5.65
N GLY A 98 -11.27 5.96 6.20
CA GLY A 98 -11.30 6.21 7.63
C GLY A 98 -9.91 6.34 8.26
N SER A 99 -8.94 6.96 7.57
CA SER A 99 -7.63 7.23 8.15
C SER A 99 -7.74 8.21 9.31
N GLY A 100 -7.16 7.88 10.47
CA GLY A 100 -7.16 8.74 11.65
C GLY A 100 -6.12 9.86 11.56
N TYR A 101 -5.00 9.57 10.94
CA TYR A 101 -3.93 10.52 10.64
C TYR A 101 -3.31 10.18 9.28
N MET A 102 -3.00 11.21 8.50
CA MET A 102 -2.39 11.05 7.18
C MET A 102 -1.12 11.88 7.06
N TYR A 103 -0.08 11.31 6.48
CA TYR A 103 1.17 12.04 6.20
C TYR A 103 1.64 11.79 4.76
N GLU A 104 2.23 12.81 4.18
CA GLU A 104 2.77 12.76 2.83
C GLU A 104 4.13 12.03 2.81
N THR A 105 4.34 11.21 1.79
CA THR A 105 5.57 10.47 1.56
C THR A 105 5.86 10.37 0.06
N THR A 106 6.85 9.58 -0.33
CA THR A 106 7.08 9.19 -1.73
C THR A 106 6.84 7.69 -1.89
N PHE A 107 6.63 7.24 -3.14
CA PHE A 107 6.46 5.81 -3.42
C PHE A 107 7.66 5.00 -2.94
N GLU A 108 8.90 5.47 -3.14
CA GLU A 108 10.13 4.78 -2.70
C GLU A 108 10.19 4.67 -1.17
N LYS A 109 9.98 5.79 -0.45
CA LYS A 109 10.02 5.80 1.02
C LYS A 109 8.95 4.89 1.61
N GLU A 110 7.76 4.87 1.01
CA GLU A 110 6.69 3.99 1.45
C GLU A 110 7.09 2.53 1.30
N VAL A 111 7.57 2.12 0.11
CA VAL A 111 8.01 0.75 -0.17
C VAL A 111 9.10 0.31 0.79
N TYR A 112 10.13 1.14 1.00
CA TYR A 112 11.23 0.79 1.90
C TYR A 112 10.76 0.67 3.35
N SER A 113 9.93 1.58 3.83
CA SER A 113 9.41 1.54 5.21
C SER A 113 8.47 0.36 5.44
N ASP A 114 7.67 0.02 4.46
CA ASP A 114 6.71 -1.09 4.52
C ASP A 114 7.45 -2.44 4.51
N LEU A 115 8.35 -2.65 3.55
CA LEU A 115 9.16 -3.86 3.47
C LEU A 115 10.05 -4.05 4.71
N TYR A 116 10.64 -2.96 5.23
CA TYR A 116 11.41 -3.03 6.47
C TYR A 116 10.52 -3.38 7.67
N GLY A 117 9.36 -2.77 7.79
CA GLY A 117 8.40 -3.06 8.85
C GLY A 117 7.90 -4.50 8.81
N GLU A 118 7.53 -5.00 7.64
CA GLU A 118 7.06 -6.37 7.47
C GLU A 118 8.17 -7.41 7.70
N ARG A 119 9.34 -7.21 7.09
CA ARG A 119 10.45 -8.19 7.15
C ARG A 119 11.26 -8.07 8.44
N GLY A 120 11.58 -6.85 8.89
CA GLY A 120 12.44 -6.60 10.01
C GLY A 120 11.73 -6.64 11.38
N VAL A 121 10.47 -6.21 11.44
CA VAL A 121 9.74 -6.10 12.72
C VAL A 121 8.69 -7.19 12.85
N VAL A 122 7.76 -7.31 11.91
CA VAL A 122 6.62 -8.23 12.04
C VAL A 122 7.09 -9.68 11.97
N CYS A 123 7.88 -10.05 10.97
CA CYS A 123 8.34 -11.44 10.82
C CYS A 123 9.28 -11.87 11.94
N VAL A 124 10.20 -11.00 12.37
CA VAL A 124 11.13 -11.31 13.48
C VAL A 124 10.38 -11.45 14.78
N HIS A 125 9.44 -10.55 15.08
CA HIS A 125 8.64 -10.62 16.30
C HIS A 125 7.76 -11.89 16.33
N TYR A 126 7.15 -12.26 15.20
CA TYR A 126 6.37 -13.49 15.13
C TYR A 126 7.22 -14.75 15.38
N LEU A 127 8.40 -14.83 14.78
CA LEU A 127 9.32 -15.96 14.98
C LEU A 127 9.84 -16.05 16.41
N THR A 128 10.10 -14.91 17.07
CA THR A 128 10.55 -14.90 18.49
C THR A 128 9.43 -15.26 19.45
N CYS A 129 8.20 -14.86 19.19
CA CYS A 129 7.04 -15.24 20.02
C CYS A 129 6.75 -16.75 19.89
N ASP A 130 6.86 -17.33 18.69
CA ASP A 130 6.63 -18.75 18.45
C ASP A 130 7.71 -19.61 19.10
N ALA A 131 8.98 -19.19 19.02
CA ALA A 131 10.10 -19.85 19.68
C ALA A 131 9.99 -19.84 21.23
N SER A 132 9.44 -18.76 21.81
CA SER A 132 9.22 -18.70 23.27
C SER A 132 8.09 -19.59 23.74
N SER A 133 7.07 -19.84 22.93
CA SER A 133 5.97 -20.76 23.26
C SER A 133 6.39 -22.24 23.23
N LEU A 134 7.41 -22.59 22.43
CA LEU A 134 7.96 -23.95 22.36
C LEU A 134 8.85 -24.31 23.58
N ASN A 135 9.41 -23.32 24.28
CA ASN A 135 10.28 -23.56 25.43
C ASN A 135 9.53 -23.69 26.79
N VAL A 136 8.24 -23.42 26.84
CA VAL A 136 7.46 -23.51 28.10
C VAL A 136 7.06 -24.97 28.43
N ASN A 137 7.14 -25.90 27.49
CA ASN A 137 6.71 -27.29 27.67
C ASN A 137 7.85 -28.30 27.91
N SER A 138 9.08 -27.85 28.17
CA SER A 138 10.23 -28.77 28.40
C SER A 138 10.72 -28.85 29.85
N THR A 139 9.94 -28.34 30.83
CA THR A 139 10.24 -28.52 32.26
C THR A 139 9.00 -29.03 32.99
N SER A 140 8.72 -30.30 32.87
CA SER A 140 7.93 -31.09 33.80
C SER A 140 8.36 -32.56 33.78
#